data_d52848306ddb46b9cc127aa2ca81abf8
#
_entry.id   d52848306ddb46b9cc127aa2ca81abf8
#
_cell.length_a   1.000
_cell.length_b   1.000
_cell.length_c   1.000
_cell.angle_alpha   90.00
_cell.angle_beta   90.00
_cell.angle_gamma   90.00
#
_symmetry.space_group_name_H-M   'P 1'
#
loop_
_entity.id
_entity.type
_entity.pdbx_description
1 polymer ?
#
loop_
_entity_poly.entity_id
_entity_poly.type
_entity_poly.pdbx_seq_one_letter_code
_entity_poly.pdbx_strand_id
1 'polypeptide(L)'
;MNILTIDIKTRSCDSIKNNGVFAYAQNKSTQIICVTVKKNQANPMVWLPPELRRREIISISDNRLRQTLEEADLIQAFDITTEFALWKYTLCRLYPWFPEIPVKKLSCIAARSAYFGMNFPIRALMEEIGISADEQLLSPPDPVIFFHPGKKIPLEILTSLLRFCMASVDIEAKIAQKFIELPPGERHNWLTCLAMNDNGIFIRKEAIEKQLDQVERINEELQEEFHAITGIGNPMNGDALLAYINKNGISLKNLDQENVEQVLRSMPVCRIRRALEIRKDIVKNNPLRFSRLLSLLGNDSRIRGLWEYHGDVSGSCRIKYLSDITDLDGLMEPGRDHVFRICRFPDLKHGIFSNVMDCPIQNQLMVGRNLKEYCKKAILKPGVTSYCGNLKISYFGDFLKFVLPSGRDLYLYKPELDNSGQLSCLFKYNRIMQRKEISGGYILHLLEEAIVNDVVFDHLTLLRQNFFTPVLATSFDIVTEDPILNEGDEFFQDVISSVPSWLHGNSVSPVMCLSSTWNSES
;
A
#
# COMPACT_ATOMS: atom_id res chain seq x y z
N MET A 1 -4.50 -14.90 27.15
CA MET A 1 -3.81 -14.52 25.89
C MET A 1 -2.71 -13.51 26.21
N ASN A 2 -1.48 -13.84 25.83
CA ASN A 2 -0.31 -12.98 25.99
C ASN A 2 -0.15 -12.11 24.74
N ILE A 3 -0.59 -10.86 24.78
CA ILE A 3 -0.43 -9.90 23.67
C ILE A 3 0.86 -9.13 23.89
N LEU A 4 1.71 -9.09 22.90
CA LEU A 4 2.96 -8.35 22.90
C LEU A 4 2.92 -7.23 21.87
N THR A 5 3.03 -5.98 22.30
CA THR A 5 3.27 -4.84 21.40
C THR A 5 4.77 -4.64 21.29
N ILE A 6 5.28 -4.51 20.05
CA ILE A 6 6.72 -4.43 19.76
C ILE A 6 7.03 -3.19 18.90
N ASP A 7 8.18 -2.58 19.15
CA ASP A 7 8.74 -1.49 18.34
C ASP A 7 10.26 -1.69 18.22
N ILE A 8 10.80 -1.64 16.98
CA ILE A 8 12.21 -1.88 16.68
C ILE A 8 12.82 -0.58 16.12
N LYS A 9 13.77 -0.02 16.81
CA LYS A 9 14.50 1.17 16.34
C LYS A 9 15.87 0.80 15.80
N THR A 10 16.19 1.42 14.68
CA THR A 10 17.39 1.13 13.89
C THR A 10 18.09 2.40 13.47
N ARG A 11 19.33 2.25 13.02
CA ARG A 11 20.11 3.26 12.32
C ARG A 11 20.75 2.65 11.07
N SER A 12 20.94 3.47 10.03
CA SER A 12 21.52 3.02 8.76
C SER A 12 22.16 4.18 8.03
N CYS A 13 22.99 3.90 7.03
CA CYS A 13 23.41 4.89 6.03
C CYS A 13 22.27 5.23 5.05
N ASP A 14 21.27 4.37 4.96
CA ASP A 14 20.09 4.52 4.13
C ASP A 14 18.89 5.08 4.89
N SER A 15 17.84 5.41 4.16
CA SER A 15 16.57 5.93 4.70
C SER A 15 15.39 5.06 4.28
N ILE A 16 14.55 4.68 5.23
CA ILE A 16 13.29 3.95 4.94
C ILE A 16 12.43 4.74 3.93
N LYS A 17 12.42 6.07 4.02
CA LYS A 17 11.66 6.93 3.10
C LYS A 17 12.12 6.77 1.65
N ASN A 18 13.43 6.64 1.45
CA ASN A 18 14.02 6.55 0.11
C ASN A 18 14.10 5.11 -0.41
N ASN A 19 14.40 4.15 0.44
CA ASN A 19 14.71 2.78 0.02
C ASN A 19 13.57 1.79 0.30
N GLY A 20 12.51 2.22 0.99
CA GLY A 20 11.52 1.29 1.53
C GLY A 20 12.09 0.44 2.67
N VAL A 21 11.20 -0.12 3.48
CA VAL A 21 11.62 -0.81 4.71
C VAL A 21 12.39 -2.10 4.44
N PHE A 22 12.07 -2.83 3.38
CA PHE A 22 12.72 -4.12 3.10
C PHE A 22 14.15 -3.96 2.59
N ALA A 23 14.41 -3.06 1.63
CA ALA A 23 15.77 -2.76 1.16
C ALA A 23 16.60 -2.15 2.29
N TYR A 24 16.01 -1.24 3.08
CA TYR A 24 16.63 -0.69 4.28
C TYR A 24 17.01 -1.80 5.28
N ALA A 25 16.13 -2.74 5.58
CA ALA A 25 16.39 -3.83 6.53
C ALA A 25 17.49 -4.80 6.04
N GLN A 26 17.60 -5.01 4.72
CA GLN A 26 18.64 -5.83 4.11
C GLN A 26 19.99 -5.13 4.02
N ASN A 27 20.04 -3.81 4.12
CA ASN A 27 21.29 -3.06 4.01
C ASN A 27 22.27 -3.48 5.11
N LYS A 28 23.52 -3.74 4.73
CA LYS A 28 24.58 -4.17 5.67
C LYS A 28 24.89 -3.11 6.72
N SER A 29 24.66 -1.84 6.45
CA SER A 29 24.86 -0.75 7.39
C SER A 29 23.75 -0.64 8.45
N THR A 30 22.62 -1.31 8.25
CA THR A 30 21.49 -1.26 9.20
C THR A 30 21.81 -2.01 10.48
N GLN A 31 21.73 -1.28 11.59
CA GLN A 31 22.03 -1.72 12.94
C GLN A 31 20.82 -1.49 13.85
N ILE A 32 20.63 -2.36 14.83
CA ILE A 32 19.58 -2.18 15.84
C ILE A 32 20.06 -1.20 16.90
N ILE A 33 19.19 -0.28 17.29
CA ILE A 33 19.39 0.60 18.46
C ILE A 33 18.73 -0.01 19.70
N CYS A 34 17.45 -0.40 19.58
CA CYS A 34 16.74 -1.08 20.64
C CYS A 34 15.55 -1.89 20.10
N VAL A 35 15.10 -2.84 20.91
CA VAL A 35 13.78 -3.48 20.78
C VAL A 35 13.00 -3.18 22.03
N THR A 36 11.84 -2.55 21.89
CA THR A 36 10.93 -2.23 22.97
C THR A 36 9.71 -3.13 22.89
N VAL A 37 9.34 -3.73 24.01
CA VAL A 37 8.19 -4.64 24.08
C VAL A 37 7.30 -4.32 25.28
N LYS A 38 5.98 -4.44 25.08
CA LYS A 38 4.98 -4.31 26.15
C LYS A 38 4.06 -5.53 26.14
N LYS A 39 4.06 -6.27 27.26
CA LYS A 39 3.22 -7.46 27.46
C LYS A 39 1.92 -7.04 28.16
N ASN A 40 0.79 -7.16 27.48
CA ASN A 40 -0.53 -6.81 28.02
C ASN A 40 -0.54 -5.40 28.65
N GLN A 41 -0.92 -5.31 29.93
CA GLN A 41 -0.95 -4.07 30.73
C GLN A 41 0.35 -3.81 31.51
N ALA A 42 1.37 -4.65 31.36
CA ALA A 42 2.65 -4.44 32.05
C ALA A 42 3.38 -3.21 31.53
N ASN A 43 4.33 -2.71 32.32
CA ASN A 43 5.20 -1.63 31.85
C ASN A 43 6.06 -2.08 30.67
N PRO A 44 6.34 -1.19 29.71
CA PRO A 44 7.25 -1.46 28.62
C PRO A 44 8.64 -1.89 29.10
N MET A 45 9.24 -2.83 28.40
CA MET A 45 10.60 -3.30 28.63
C MET A 45 11.46 -3.00 27.41
N VAL A 46 12.72 -2.68 27.61
CA VAL A 46 13.66 -2.36 26.54
C VAL A 46 14.79 -3.39 26.53
N TRP A 47 15.10 -3.89 25.34
CA TRP A 47 16.34 -4.62 25.07
C TRP A 47 17.30 -3.73 24.27
N LEU A 48 18.57 -3.75 24.67
CA LEU A 48 19.66 -3.08 23.96
C LEU A 48 20.66 -4.11 23.43
N PRO A 49 21.17 -3.92 22.19
CA PRO A 49 22.28 -4.71 21.71
C PRO A 49 23.52 -4.50 22.59
N PRO A 50 24.43 -5.49 22.68
CA PRO A 50 25.57 -5.47 23.60
C PRO A 50 26.40 -4.19 23.55
N GLU A 51 26.62 -3.65 22.33
CA GLU A 51 27.41 -2.45 22.08
C GLU A 51 26.78 -1.14 22.59
N LEU A 52 25.47 -1.14 22.80
CA LEU A 52 24.72 0.02 23.31
C LEU A 52 24.33 -0.10 24.78
N ARG A 53 24.61 -1.22 25.45
CA ARG A 53 24.35 -1.39 26.90
C ARG A 53 25.19 -0.39 27.71
N ARG A 54 24.53 0.23 28.67
CA ARG A 54 25.12 1.19 29.61
C ARG A 54 24.68 0.83 31.03
N ARG A 55 25.52 1.11 32.02
CA ARG A 55 25.21 0.80 33.45
C ARG A 55 24.01 1.59 33.94
N GLU A 56 23.81 2.78 33.42
CA GLU A 56 22.75 3.73 33.79
C GLU A 56 21.39 3.39 33.14
N ILE A 57 21.35 2.44 32.19
CA ILE A 57 20.13 2.06 31.47
C ILE A 57 19.72 0.65 31.85
N ILE A 58 18.50 0.52 32.35
CA ILE A 58 17.91 -0.80 32.61
C ILE A 58 17.44 -1.40 31.29
N SER A 59 18.05 -2.52 30.90
CA SER A 59 17.65 -3.31 29.75
C SER A 59 17.47 -4.77 30.12
N ILE A 60 16.53 -5.45 29.46
CA ILE A 60 16.33 -6.90 29.66
C ILE A 60 17.45 -7.69 28.95
N SER A 61 17.69 -8.89 29.45
CA SER A 61 18.68 -9.82 28.85
C SER A 61 18.17 -10.42 27.54
N ASP A 62 19.10 -10.96 26.74
CA ASP A 62 18.81 -11.66 25.48
C ASP A 62 17.82 -12.82 25.71
N ASN A 63 18.06 -13.63 26.76
CA ASN A 63 17.17 -14.74 27.12
C ASN A 63 15.77 -14.26 27.54
N ARG A 64 15.68 -13.12 28.25
CA ARG A 64 14.39 -12.57 28.65
C ARG A 64 13.60 -12.06 27.47
N LEU A 65 14.25 -11.37 26.51
CA LEU A 65 13.60 -10.95 25.28
C LEU A 65 13.10 -12.17 24.49
N ARG A 66 13.98 -13.15 24.25
CA ARG A 66 13.64 -14.38 23.55
C ARG A 66 12.43 -15.08 24.16
N GLN A 67 12.45 -15.32 25.45
CA GLN A 67 11.36 -15.95 26.17
C GLN A 67 10.05 -15.14 26.02
N THR A 68 10.11 -13.80 26.11
CA THR A 68 8.93 -12.93 25.97
C THR A 68 8.30 -13.04 24.59
N LEU A 69 9.13 -13.14 23.53
CA LEU A 69 8.67 -13.30 22.13
C LEU A 69 8.05 -14.69 21.89
N GLU A 70 8.69 -15.76 22.41
CA GLU A 70 8.21 -17.14 22.26
C GLU A 70 6.89 -17.39 22.99
N GLU A 71 6.72 -16.83 24.20
CA GLU A 71 5.51 -16.93 25.01
C GLU A 71 4.31 -16.11 24.50
N ALA A 72 4.53 -15.21 23.54
CA ALA A 72 3.46 -14.39 23.01
C ALA A 72 2.47 -15.23 22.18
N ASP A 73 1.17 -15.04 22.43
CA ASP A 73 0.09 -15.59 21.63
C ASP A 73 -0.19 -14.71 20.40
N LEU A 74 -0.03 -13.39 20.57
CA LEU A 74 -0.19 -12.36 19.54
C LEU A 74 0.94 -11.34 19.65
N ILE A 75 1.53 -10.95 18.52
CA ILE A 75 2.55 -9.91 18.43
C ILE A 75 2.01 -8.82 17.52
N GLN A 76 1.93 -7.60 18.03
CA GLN A 76 1.34 -6.47 17.31
C GLN A 76 2.26 -5.25 17.29
N ALA A 77 2.14 -4.44 16.25
CA ALA A 77 2.68 -3.09 16.15
C ALA A 77 1.72 -2.23 15.33
N PHE A 78 1.94 -0.92 15.30
CA PHE A 78 1.09 -0.03 14.49
C PHE A 78 1.15 -0.42 13.00
N ASP A 79 2.32 -0.45 12.38
CA ASP A 79 2.56 -1.04 11.06
C ASP A 79 3.56 -2.21 11.21
N ILE A 80 3.05 -3.37 11.53
CA ILE A 80 3.87 -4.57 11.79
C ILE A 80 4.72 -4.98 10.58
N THR A 81 4.46 -4.49 9.38
CA THR A 81 5.28 -4.76 8.19
C THR A 81 6.70 -4.24 8.38
N THR A 82 6.84 -3.10 9.08
CA THR A 82 8.15 -2.53 9.42
C THR A 82 8.92 -3.45 10.37
N GLU A 83 8.29 -3.86 11.45
CA GLU A 83 8.87 -4.78 12.44
C GLU A 83 9.17 -6.14 11.81
N PHE A 84 8.29 -6.63 10.94
CA PHE A 84 8.50 -7.87 10.19
C PHE A 84 9.79 -7.82 9.36
N ALA A 85 9.96 -6.77 8.55
CA ALA A 85 11.15 -6.62 7.72
C ALA A 85 12.44 -6.50 8.56
N LEU A 86 12.42 -5.66 9.60
CA LEU A 86 13.56 -5.50 10.51
C LEU A 86 13.87 -6.77 11.29
N TRP A 87 12.85 -7.51 11.73
CA TRP A 87 13.01 -8.78 12.41
C TRP A 87 13.69 -9.80 11.48
N LYS A 88 13.08 -10.05 10.33
CA LYS A 88 13.53 -11.09 9.39
C LYS A 88 14.93 -10.79 8.82
N TYR A 89 15.15 -9.57 8.35
CA TYR A 89 16.33 -9.22 7.57
C TYR A 89 17.45 -8.55 8.36
N THR A 90 17.15 -7.98 9.54
CA THR A 90 18.18 -7.33 10.37
C THR A 90 18.44 -8.09 11.67
N LEU A 91 17.42 -8.32 12.52
CA LEU A 91 17.61 -8.97 13.83
C LEU A 91 18.10 -10.41 13.69
N CYS A 92 17.44 -11.24 12.88
CA CYS A 92 17.86 -12.63 12.67
C CYS A 92 19.26 -12.73 12.01
N ARG A 93 19.66 -11.74 11.19
CA ARG A 93 20.99 -11.66 10.58
C ARG A 93 22.07 -11.28 11.61
N LEU A 94 21.79 -10.33 12.50
CA LEU A 94 22.77 -9.82 13.46
C LEU A 94 22.85 -10.66 14.72
N TYR A 95 21.77 -11.30 15.12
CA TYR A 95 21.63 -12.04 16.39
C TYR A 95 21.10 -13.45 16.13
N PRO A 96 21.95 -14.46 15.90
CA PRO A 96 21.52 -15.84 15.59
C PRO A 96 20.64 -16.49 16.68
N TRP A 97 20.65 -15.96 17.91
CA TRP A 97 19.79 -16.42 19.00
C TRP A 97 18.35 -15.88 18.90
N PHE A 98 18.12 -14.85 18.05
CA PHE A 98 16.80 -14.25 17.90
C PHE A 98 15.85 -15.24 17.22
N PRO A 99 14.60 -15.42 17.73
CA PRO A 99 13.70 -16.44 17.19
C PRO A 99 13.24 -16.08 15.77
N GLU A 100 12.92 -17.08 14.98
CA GLU A 100 12.23 -16.87 13.72
C GLU A 100 10.88 -16.19 13.95
N ILE A 101 10.47 -15.40 12.95
CA ILE A 101 9.24 -14.62 13.08
C ILE A 101 7.99 -15.50 12.99
N PRO A 102 7.13 -15.50 14.02
CA PRO A 102 5.94 -16.33 14.03
C PRO A 102 4.79 -15.64 13.23
N VAL A 103 4.85 -15.66 11.90
CA VAL A 103 3.93 -14.92 11.00
C VAL A 103 2.46 -15.08 11.37
N LYS A 104 2.05 -16.30 11.77
CA LYS A 104 0.66 -16.57 12.19
C LYS A 104 0.24 -15.87 13.49
N LYS A 105 1.19 -15.38 14.30
CA LYS A 105 0.93 -14.64 15.53
C LYS A 105 0.96 -13.11 15.33
N LEU A 106 1.28 -12.62 14.13
CA LEU A 106 1.36 -11.19 13.86
C LEU A 106 -0.03 -10.55 13.74
N SER A 107 -0.15 -9.30 14.18
CA SER A 107 -1.32 -8.44 14.03
C SER A 107 -0.88 -7.01 13.71
N CYS A 108 -1.55 -6.37 12.76
CA CYS A 108 -1.28 -5.00 12.34
C CYS A 108 -2.39 -4.07 12.84
N ILE A 109 -2.05 -3.11 13.70
CA ILE A 109 -3.03 -2.17 14.26
C ILE A 109 -3.56 -1.24 13.17
N ALA A 110 -2.69 -0.80 12.25
CA ALA A 110 -3.09 0.02 11.10
C ALA A 110 -4.05 -0.74 10.17
N ALA A 111 -3.82 -2.04 9.93
CA ALA A 111 -4.74 -2.85 9.13
C ALA A 111 -6.11 -3.00 9.83
N ARG A 112 -6.13 -3.15 11.15
CA ARG A 112 -7.38 -3.22 11.94
C ARG A 112 -8.16 -1.92 11.87
N SER A 113 -7.50 -0.75 11.98
CA SER A 113 -8.17 0.54 11.83
C SER A 113 -8.63 0.79 10.38
N ALA A 114 -7.82 0.39 9.39
CA ALA A 114 -8.15 0.53 7.97
C ALA A 114 -9.37 -0.29 7.57
N TYR A 115 -9.55 -1.49 8.16
CA TYR A 115 -10.75 -2.31 7.97
C TYR A 115 -12.04 -1.55 8.30
N PHE A 116 -12.01 -0.66 9.29
CA PHE A 116 -13.14 0.22 9.63
C PHE A 116 -13.17 1.53 8.80
N GLY A 117 -12.45 1.62 7.71
CA GLY A 117 -12.35 2.84 6.91
C GLY A 117 -11.51 3.95 7.56
N MET A 118 -10.81 3.64 8.66
CA MET A 118 -9.95 4.57 9.42
C MET A 118 -8.48 4.38 9.07
N ASN A 119 -8.13 4.44 7.79
CA ASN A 119 -6.75 4.37 7.33
C ASN A 119 -6.02 5.71 7.58
N PHE A 120 -5.79 6.04 8.85
CA PHE A 120 -5.25 7.33 9.29
C PHE A 120 -3.79 7.21 9.75
N PRO A 121 -2.98 8.28 9.60
CA PRO A 121 -1.71 8.37 10.29
C PRO A 121 -1.92 8.25 11.81
N ILE A 122 -0.98 7.67 12.53
CA ILE A 122 -1.12 7.36 13.96
C ILE A 122 -1.59 8.56 14.80
N ARG A 123 -1.07 9.77 14.54
CA ARG A 123 -1.49 10.98 15.28
C ARG A 123 -2.96 11.33 15.04
N ALA A 124 -3.38 11.37 13.78
CA ALA A 124 -4.77 11.63 13.43
C ALA A 124 -5.71 10.55 13.97
N LEU A 125 -5.27 9.29 13.98
CA LEU A 125 -6.03 8.18 14.56
C LEU A 125 -6.18 8.35 16.08
N MET A 126 -5.13 8.74 16.78
CA MET A 126 -5.16 9.00 18.23
C MET A 126 -6.16 10.11 18.59
N GLU A 127 -6.08 11.24 17.89
CA GLU A 127 -7.01 12.37 18.06
C GLU A 127 -8.46 11.91 17.86
N GLU A 128 -8.70 11.16 16.80
CA GLU A 128 -10.02 10.69 16.40
C GLU A 128 -10.65 9.73 17.41
N ILE A 129 -9.84 8.83 18.01
CA ILE A 129 -10.32 7.85 19.01
C ILE A 129 -10.17 8.33 20.46
N GLY A 130 -9.80 9.60 20.65
CA GLY A 130 -9.73 10.24 21.98
C GLY A 130 -8.57 9.73 22.84
N ILE A 131 -7.43 9.38 22.24
CA ILE A 131 -6.20 9.04 22.97
C ILE A 131 -5.30 10.27 23.01
N SER A 132 -5.17 10.87 24.18
CA SER A 132 -4.19 11.93 24.42
C SER A 132 -2.84 11.35 24.80
N ALA A 133 -1.77 11.96 24.32
CA ALA A 133 -0.41 11.69 24.74
C ALA A 133 0.36 13.00 24.86
N ASP A 134 1.38 13.00 25.72
CA ASP A 134 2.29 14.14 25.84
C ASP A 134 3.02 14.34 24.49
N GLU A 135 2.91 15.52 23.90
CA GLU A 135 3.51 15.83 22.61
C GLU A 135 5.04 15.65 22.63
N GLN A 136 5.69 15.89 23.77
CA GLN A 136 7.13 15.66 23.93
C GLN A 136 7.50 14.19 23.82
N LEU A 137 6.59 13.28 24.16
CA LEU A 137 6.76 11.83 24.04
C LEU A 137 6.41 11.32 22.63
N LEU A 138 5.79 12.13 21.77
CA LEU A 138 5.42 11.76 20.41
C LEU A 138 6.46 12.17 19.36
N SER A 139 7.50 12.89 19.75
CA SER A 139 8.56 13.33 18.86
C SER A 139 9.86 12.59 19.18
N PRO A 140 10.47 11.91 18.19
CA PRO A 140 11.76 11.31 18.42
C PRO A 140 12.79 12.41 18.75
N PRO A 141 13.76 12.12 19.61
CA PRO A 141 14.80 13.09 19.92
C PRO A 141 15.61 13.45 18.69
N ASP A 142 15.81 14.74 18.47
CA ASP A 142 16.77 15.26 17.50
C ASP A 142 18.18 15.22 18.11
N PRO A 143 19.22 14.98 17.35
CA PRO A 143 19.35 15.02 15.91
C PRO A 143 19.63 13.65 15.26
N VAL A 144 19.12 13.48 14.05
CA VAL A 144 19.35 12.36 13.12
C VAL A 144 20.84 12.01 12.95
N ILE A 145 21.76 12.97 13.16
CA ILE A 145 23.20 12.78 13.03
C ILE A 145 23.78 11.67 13.93
N PHE A 146 23.16 11.41 15.10
CA PHE A 146 23.61 10.36 16.00
C PHE A 146 23.10 8.98 15.60
N PHE A 147 22.15 8.92 14.69
CA PHE A 147 21.59 7.66 14.20
C PHE A 147 22.30 7.14 12.95
N HIS A 148 23.42 7.79 12.53
CA HIS A 148 24.29 7.26 11.50
C HIS A 148 25.18 6.15 12.06
N PRO A 149 25.35 5.01 11.34
CA PRO A 149 26.27 3.94 11.73
C PRO A 149 27.68 4.46 12.00
N GLY A 150 28.34 3.92 13.01
CA GLY A 150 29.70 4.36 13.41
C GLY A 150 29.75 5.59 14.31
N LYS A 151 28.66 6.32 14.49
CA LYS A 151 28.60 7.41 15.48
C LYS A 151 28.26 6.86 16.87
N LYS A 152 28.92 7.38 17.92
CA LYS A 152 28.60 7.07 19.28
C LYS A 152 27.33 7.84 19.70
N ILE A 153 26.31 7.15 20.16
CA ILE A 153 25.08 7.78 20.68
C ILE A 153 25.36 8.26 22.11
N PRO A 154 25.25 9.58 22.40
CA PRO A 154 25.35 10.09 23.78
C PRO A 154 24.29 9.46 24.70
N LEU A 155 24.61 9.32 25.99
CA LEU A 155 23.71 8.72 26.97
C LEU A 155 22.36 9.43 27.04
N GLU A 156 22.37 10.76 27.05
CA GLU A 156 21.16 11.59 27.12
C GLU A 156 20.24 11.36 25.89
N ILE A 157 20.82 11.31 24.69
CA ILE A 157 20.10 11.05 23.45
C ILE A 157 19.52 9.64 23.46
N LEU A 158 20.33 8.64 23.87
CA LEU A 158 19.86 7.27 23.97
C LEU A 158 18.71 7.16 24.98
N THR A 159 18.85 7.76 26.16
CA THR A 159 17.81 7.75 27.21
C THR A 159 16.52 8.42 26.73
N SER A 160 16.62 9.55 26.03
CA SER A 160 15.47 10.24 25.43
C SER A 160 14.78 9.37 24.38
N LEU A 161 15.57 8.72 23.50
CA LEU A 161 15.02 7.79 22.50
C LEU A 161 14.29 6.61 23.15
N LEU A 162 14.84 6.02 24.21
CA LEU A 162 14.21 4.89 24.89
C LEU A 162 12.89 5.30 25.59
N ARG A 163 12.81 6.50 26.15
CA ARG A 163 11.54 7.05 26.68
C ARG A 163 10.50 7.19 25.59
N PHE A 164 10.89 7.74 24.44
CA PHE A 164 10.03 7.82 23.26
C PHE A 164 9.54 6.43 22.83
N CYS A 165 10.42 5.42 22.71
CA CYS A 165 10.05 4.07 22.31
C CYS A 165 9.08 3.40 23.31
N MET A 166 9.32 3.58 24.61
CA MET A 166 8.41 3.07 25.65
C MET A 166 7.02 3.71 25.58
N ALA A 167 6.96 5.03 25.33
CA ALA A 167 5.70 5.73 25.12
C ALA A 167 4.99 5.27 23.84
N SER A 168 5.75 5.03 22.76
CA SER A 168 5.20 4.54 21.49
C SER A 168 4.49 3.20 21.64
N VAL A 169 5.13 2.18 22.23
CA VAL A 169 4.48 0.87 22.42
C VAL A 169 3.30 0.94 23.40
N ASP A 170 3.31 1.87 24.35
CA ASP A 170 2.18 2.09 25.27
C ASP A 170 0.98 2.68 24.52
N ILE A 171 1.22 3.66 23.66
CA ILE A 171 0.20 4.29 22.81
C ILE A 171 -0.35 3.28 21.81
N GLU A 172 0.51 2.53 21.12
CA GLU A 172 0.10 1.50 20.16
C GLU A 172 -0.77 0.43 20.85
N ALA A 173 -0.41 -0.01 22.05
CA ALA A 173 -1.22 -0.94 22.83
C ALA A 173 -2.59 -0.35 23.20
N LYS A 174 -2.68 0.95 23.52
CA LYS A 174 -3.96 1.65 23.78
C LYS A 174 -4.81 1.75 22.51
N ILE A 175 -4.21 2.09 21.36
CA ILE A 175 -4.91 2.12 20.07
C ILE A 175 -5.46 0.73 19.76
N ALA A 176 -4.65 -0.32 19.90
CA ALA A 176 -5.04 -1.69 19.64
C ALA A 176 -6.29 -2.14 20.41
N GLN A 177 -6.50 -1.64 21.63
CA GLN A 177 -7.68 -1.95 22.44
C GLN A 177 -8.98 -1.33 21.91
N LYS A 178 -8.89 -0.35 21.03
CA LYS A 178 -10.06 0.29 20.41
C LYS A 178 -10.59 -0.46 19.19
N PHE A 179 -9.80 -1.37 18.65
CA PHE A 179 -10.15 -2.14 17.46
C PHE A 179 -10.13 -3.64 17.74
N ILE A 180 -11.15 -4.36 17.27
CA ILE A 180 -11.15 -5.82 17.27
C ILE A 180 -10.02 -6.36 16.37
N GLU A 181 -9.62 -7.62 16.56
CA GLU A 181 -8.79 -8.32 15.59
C GLU A 181 -9.52 -8.45 14.26
N LEU A 182 -8.76 -8.48 13.17
CA LEU A 182 -9.33 -8.69 11.85
C LEU A 182 -10.16 -9.98 11.82
N PRO A 183 -11.37 -9.96 11.24
CA PRO A 183 -12.13 -11.18 10.98
C PRO A 183 -11.28 -12.22 10.22
N PRO A 184 -11.54 -13.51 10.36
CA PRO A 184 -10.69 -14.57 9.79
C PRO A 184 -10.38 -14.39 8.29
N GLY A 185 -11.36 -14.02 7.47
CA GLY A 185 -11.16 -13.73 6.04
C GLY A 185 -10.23 -12.54 5.81
N GLU A 186 -10.49 -11.42 6.48
CA GLU A 186 -9.68 -10.21 6.38
C GLU A 186 -8.25 -10.41 6.92
N ARG A 187 -8.13 -11.19 7.99
CA ARG A 187 -6.83 -11.58 8.51
C ARG A 187 -6.04 -12.41 7.48
N HIS A 188 -6.73 -13.30 6.78
CA HIS A 188 -6.11 -14.11 5.73
C HIS A 188 -5.65 -13.23 4.56
N ASN A 189 -6.49 -12.30 4.12
CA ASN A 189 -6.17 -11.32 3.07
C ASN A 189 -4.95 -10.46 3.44
N TRP A 190 -4.93 -9.95 4.68
CA TRP A 190 -3.79 -9.20 5.20
C TRP A 190 -2.50 -10.04 5.23
N LEU A 191 -2.55 -11.30 5.69
CA LEU A 191 -1.38 -12.20 5.68
C LEU A 191 -0.92 -12.53 4.25
N THR A 192 -1.84 -12.57 3.30
CA THR A 192 -1.53 -12.74 1.87
C THR A 192 -0.78 -11.52 1.34
N CYS A 193 -1.26 -10.32 1.65
CA CYS A 193 -0.58 -9.08 1.30
C CYS A 193 0.83 -9.00 1.93
N LEU A 194 0.98 -9.40 3.20
CA LEU A 194 2.28 -9.47 3.87
C LEU A 194 3.23 -10.47 3.19
N ALA A 195 2.72 -11.63 2.76
CA ALA A 195 3.52 -12.63 2.06
C ALA A 195 3.95 -12.14 0.67
N MET A 196 3.08 -11.47 -0.09
CA MET A 196 3.44 -10.84 -1.37
C MET A 196 4.52 -9.76 -1.17
N ASN A 197 4.42 -8.96 -0.12
CA ASN A 197 5.44 -7.98 0.24
C ASN A 197 6.79 -8.63 0.56
N ASP A 198 6.78 -9.79 1.19
CA ASP A 198 7.99 -10.53 1.54
C ASP A 198 8.59 -11.31 0.35
N ASN A 199 7.76 -11.91 -0.49
CA ASN A 199 8.20 -12.56 -1.73
C ASN A 199 8.91 -11.56 -2.62
N GLY A 200 8.29 -10.40 -2.83
CA GLY A 200 8.78 -9.33 -3.69
C GLY A 200 8.83 -9.74 -5.16
N ILE A 201 9.11 -8.77 -6.01
CA ILE A 201 9.19 -8.91 -7.47
C ILE A 201 10.65 -8.92 -7.88
N PHE A 202 11.08 -9.94 -8.62
CA PHE A 202 12.42 -10.02 -9.14
C PHE A 202 12.59 -9.08 -10.35
N ILE A 203 13.64 -8.25 -10.31
CA ILE A 203 13.99 -7.32 -11.39
C ILE A 203 15.51 -7.28 -11.51
N ARG A 204 16.03 -7.51 -12.70
CA ARG A 204 17.46 -7.38 -12.93
C ARG A 204 17.90 -5.93 -12.84
N LYS A 205 18.88 -5.67 -11.99
CA LYS A 205 19.46 -4.34 -11.80
C LYS A 205 19.94 -3.74 -13.11
N GLU A 206 20.61 -4.55 -13.93
CA GLU A 206 21.13 -4.16 -15.24
C GLU A 206 20.04 -3.74 -16.23
N ALA A 207 18.83 -4.33 -16.10
CA ALA A 207 17.69 -3.93 -16.92
C ALA A 207 17.21 -2.52 -16.56
N ILE A 208 17.15 -2.21 -15.26
CA ILE A 208 16.78 -0.87 -14.77
C ILE A 208 17.84 0.15 -15.19
N GLU A 209 19.13 -0.15 -15.00
CA GLU A 209 20.25 0.73 -15.36
C GLU A 209 20.25 1.03 -16.86
N LYS A 210 20.06 0.02 -17.69
CA LYS A 210 19.97 0.18 -19.15
C LYS A 210 18.81 1.08 -19.57
N GLN A 211 17.64 0.92 -18.94
CA GLN A 211 16.47 1.77 -19.22
C GLN A 211 16.70 3.21 -18.73
N LEU A 212 17.35 3.39 -17.59
CA LEU A 212 17.72 4.71 -17.08
C LEU A 212 18.66 5.44 -18.05
N ASP A 213 19.75 4.80 -18.46
CA ASP A 213 20.72 5.36 -19.43
C ASP A 213 20.04 5.73 -20.76
N GLN A 214 19.11 4.89 -21.23
CA GLN A 214 18.37 5.15 -22.47
C GLN A 214 17.46 6.38 -22.33
N VAL A 215 16.73 6.47 -21.23
CA VAL A 215 15.81 7.59 -20.96
C VAL A 215 16.58 8.90 -20.78
N GLU A 216 17.72 8.87 -20.08
CA GLU A 216 18.57 10.05 -19.91
C GLU A 216 19.08 10.57 -21.25
N ARG A 217 19.58 9.71 -22.15
CA ARG A 217 20.01 10.09 -23.50
C ARG A 217 18.87 10.70 -24.32
N ILE A 218 17.70 10.04 -24.34
CA ILE A 218 16.53 10.57 -25.04
C ILE A 218 16.15 11.95 -24.49
N ASN A 219 16.17 12.14 -23.19
CA ASN A 219 15.85 13.42 -22.59
C ASN A 219 16.87 14.50 -22.91
N GLU A 220 18.16 14.17 -23.01
CA GLU A 220 19.22 15.09 -23.47
C GLU A 220 18.95 15.56 -24.91
N GLU A 221 18.70 14.63 -25.83
CA GLU A 221 18.35 14.93 -27.23
C GLU A 221 17.08 15.81 -27.32
N LEU A 222 16.04 15.48 -26.57
CA LEU A 222 14.80 16.27 -26.51
C LEU A 222 15.02 17.67 -25.92
N GLN A 223 15.88 17.82 -24.92
CA GLN A 223 16.22 19.14 -24.35
C GLN A 223 16.98 20.01 -25.35
N GLU A 224 17.93 19.44 -26.10
CA GLU A 224 18.65 20.14 -27.16
C GLU A 224 17.70 20.60 -28.27
N GLU A 225 16.82 19.73 -28.75
CA GLU A 225 15.80 20.07 -29.73
C GLU A 225 14.85 21.17 -29.21
N PHE A 226 14.41 21.06 -27.97
CA PHE A 226 13.55 22.06 -27.34
C PHE A 226 14.22 23.43 -27.24
N HIS A 227 15.49 23.45 -26.87
CA HIS A 227 16.26 24.67 -26.83
C HIS A 227 16.41 25.29 -28.21
N ALA A 228 16.71 24.51 -29.24
CA ALA A 228 16.81 24.98 -30.62
C ALA A 228 15.49 25.58 -31.14
N ILE A 229 14.33 25.05 -30.72
CA ILE A 229 13.01 25.52 -31.11
C ILE A 229 12.60 26.79 -30.36
N THR A 230 12.81 26.83 -29.06
CA THR A 230 12.21 27.83 -28.16
C THR A 230 13.21 28.86 -27.61
N GLY A 231 14.50 28.56 -27.60
CA GLY A 231 15.53 29.32 -26.89
C GLY A 231 15.51 29.12 -25.36
N ILE A 232 14.64 28.23 -24.85
CA ILE A 232 14.49 27.97 -23.41
C ILE A 232 15.33 26.74 -23.04
N GLY A 233 16.18 26.88 -22.00
CA GLY A 233 17.09 25.78 -21.60
C GLY A 233 16.43 24.63 -20.86
N ASN A 234 15.31 24.86 -20.19
CA ASN A 234 14.62 23.83 -19.41
C ASN A 234 13.17 23.66 -19.86
N PRO A 235 12.80 22.52 -20.50
CA PRO A 235 11.43 22.23 -20.94
C PRO A 235 10.40 22.23 -19.79
N MET A 236 10.84 21.98 -18.56
CA MET A 236 9.97 21.96 -17.39
C MET A 236 9.68 23.34 -16.81
N ASN A 237 10.34 24.41 -17.30
CA ASN A 237 10.00 25.77 -16.94
C ASN A 237 8.69 26.18 -17.61
N GLY A 238 7.56 25.96 -16.91
CA GLY A 238 6.21 26.21 -17.42
C GLY A 238 5.95 27.68 -17.75
N ASP A 239 6.44 28.60 -16.93
CA ASP A 239 6.19 30.05 -17.13
C ASP A 239 6.89 30.56 -18.39
N ALA A 240 8.15 30.15 -18.60
CA ALA A 240 8.90 30.51 -19.80
C ALA A 240 8.27 29.92 -21.07
N LEU A 241 7.82 28.65 -21.03
CA LEU A 241 7.15 28.03 -22.15
C LEU A 241 5.79 28.67 -22.44
N LEU A 242 5.01 28.98 -21.43
CA LEU A 242 3.71 29.65 -21.56
C LEU A 242 3.88 31.05 -22.18
N ALA A 243 4.88 31.81 -21.73
CA ALA A 243 5.22 33.11 -22.30
C ALA A 243 5.65 32.97 -23.79
N TYR A 244 6.44 31.98 -24.13
CA TYR A 244 6.84 31.70 -25.52
C TYR A 244 5.63 31.37 -26.39
N ILE A 245 4.71 30.51 -25.94
CA ILE A 245 3.50 30.09 -26.66
C ILE A 245 2.59 31.33 -26.91
N ASN A 246 2.32 32.11 -25.87
CA ASN A 246 1.45 33.28 -25.96
C ASN A 246 2.06 34.37 -26.85
N LYS A 247 3.38 34.59 -26.80
CA LYS A 247 4.09 35.52 -27.68
C LYS A 247 3.98 35.13 -29.16
N ASN A 248 3.87 33.84 -29.46
CA ASN A 248 3.74 33.32 -30.82
C ASN A 248 2.26 33.16 -31.28
N GLY A 249 1.32 33.83 -30.61
CA GLY A 249 -0.07 33.97 -31.08
C GLY A 249 -1.04 32.87 -30.64
N ILE A 250 -0.66 32.02 -29.71
CA ILE A 250 -1.55 30.99 -29.16
C ILE A 250 -1.87 31.36 -27.72
N SER A 251 -3.13 31.63 -27.43
CA SER A 251 -3.57 31.98 -26.09
C SER A 251 -3.80 30.70 -25.26
N LEU A 252 -2.87 30.39 -24.37
CA LEU A 252 -2.96 29.27 -23.42
C LEU A 252 -2.93 29.83 -22.00
N LYS A 253 -3.87 29.39 -21.15
CA LYS A 253 -3.98 29.89 -19.77
C LYS A 253 -2.98 29.20 -18.82
N ASN A 254 -2.77 27.92 -19.00
CA ASN A 254 -1.86 27.10 -18.22
C ASN A 254 -1.40 25.88 -19.06
N LEU A 255 -0.46 25.12 -18.52
CA LEU A 255 0.08 23.91 -19.16
C LEU A 255 -0.47 22.62 -18.50
N ASP A 256 -1.71 22.65 -18.00
CA ASP A 256 -2.37 21.47 -17.48
C ASP A 256 -2.62 20.46 -18.61
N GLN A 257 -2.60 19.17 -18.26
CA GLN A 257 -2.68 18.08 -19.24
C GLN A 257 -3.89 18.24 -20.18
N GLU A 258 -5.05 18.57 -19.65
CA GLU A 258 -6.30 18.72 -20.40
C GLU A 258 -6.20 19.85 -21.45
N ASN A 259 -5.67 21.01 -21.05
CA ASN A 259 -5.47 22.17 -21.93
C ASN A 259 -4.43 21.89 -23.01
N VAL A 260 -3.32 21.24 -22.64
CA VAL A 260 -2.26 20.84 -23.59
C VAL A 260 -2.80 19.84 -24.59
N GLU A 261 -3.55 18.83 -24.17
CA GLU A 261 -4.13 17.83 -25.08
C GLU A 261 -5.17 18.44 -26.02
N GLN A 262 -6.01 19.35 -25.53
CA GLN A 262 -6.98 20.05 -26.37
C GLN A 262 -6.29 20.86 -27.47
N VAL A 263 -5.23 21.59 -27.13
CA VAL A 263 -4.44 22.38 -28.08
C VAL A 263 -3.73 21.47 -29.08
N LEU A 264 -3.11 20.38 -28.63
CA LEU A 264 -2.43 19.41 -29.50
C LEU A 264 -3.38 18.74 -30.51
N ARG A 265 -4.66 18.51 -30.15
CA ARG A 265 -5.66 17.92 -31.08
C ARG A 265 -6.04 18.87 -32.22
N SER A 266 -6.07 20.16 -31.96
CA SER A 266 -6.53 21.19 -32.92
C SER A 266 -5.39 21.88 -33.68
N MET A 267 -4.14 21.76 -33.21
CA MET A 267 -3.00 22.48 -33.75
C MET A 267 -2.32 21.73 -34.90
N PRO A 268 -2.04 22.39 -36.04
CA PRO A 268 -1.23 21.79 -37.11
C PRO A 268 0.21 21.59 -36.64
N VAL A 269 0.96 20.78 -37.41
CA VAL A 269 2.39 20.56 -37.16
C VAL A 269 3.15 21.90 -37.24
N CYS A 270 3.69 22.35 -36.15
CA CYS A 270 4.43 23.60 -36.03
C CYS A 270 5.44 23.52 -34.88
N ARG A 271 6.31 24.54 -34.76
CA ARG A 271 7.34 24.61 -33.70
C ARG A 271 6.72 24.56 -32.28
N ILE A 272 5.60 25.24 -32.09
CA ILE A 272 4.94 25.26 -30.77
C ILE A 272 4.37 23.88 -30.41
N ARG A 273 3.72 23.24 -31.37
CA ARG A 273 3.23 21.86 -31.20
C ARG A 273 4.38 20.93 -30.80
N ARG A 274 5.50 20.98 -31.52
CA ARG A 274 6.68 20.16 -31.21
C ARG A 274 7.25 20.46 -29.82
N ALA A 275 7.31 21.71 -29.42
CA ALA A 275 7.75 22.10 -28.06
C ALA A 275 6.83 21.51 -26.95
N LEU A 276 5.50 21.49 -27.16
CA LEU A 276 4.55 20.88 -26.25
C LEU A 276 4.67 19.35 -26.22
N GLU A 277 4.88 18.72 -27.39
CA GLU A 277 5.13 17.28 -27.50
C GLU A 277 6.41 16.88 -26.77
N ILE A 278 7.52 17.60 -26.98
CA ILE A 278 8.78 17.36 -26.28
C ILE A 278 8.60 17.43 -24.76
N ARG A 279 7.91 18.47 -24.25
CA ARG A 279 7.60 18.57 -22.84
C ARG A 279 6.81 17.37 -22.33
N LYS A 280 5.80 16.92 -23.08
CA LYS A 280 4.99 15.74 -22.76
C LYS A 280 5.86 14.48 -22.73
N ASP A 281 6.74 14.31 -23.73
CA ASP A 281 7.63 13.15 -23.81
C ASP A 281 8.63 13.11 -22.64
N ILE A 282 9.21 14.27 -22.26
CA ILE A 282 10.11 14.36 -21.10
C ILE A 282 9.38 14.04 -19.80
N VAL A 283 8.12 14.48 -19.63
CA VAL A 283 7.30 14.12 -18.46
C VAL A 283 7.05 12.62 -18.40
N LYS A 284 6.73 12.01 -19.57
CA LYS A 284 6.54 10.57 -19.69
C LYS A 284 7.84 9.80 -19.45
N ASN A 285 8.95 10.29 -19.96
CA ASN A 285 10.29 9.70 -19.81
C ASN A 285 10.96 10.17 -18.50
N ASN A 286 10.29 10.00 -17.37
CA ASN A 286 10.81 10.43 -16.08
C ASN A 286 11.91 9.48 -15.55
N PRO A 287 13.20 9.88 -15.51
CA PRO A 287 14.28 9.02 -15.03
C PRO A 287 14.17 8.71 -13.53
N LEU A 288 13.46 9.56 -12.76
CA LEU A 288 13.30 9.36 -11.31
C LEU A 288 12.59 8.04 -10.98
N ARG A 289 11.74 7.51 -11.87
CA ARG A 289 11.10 6.21 -11.64
C ARG A 289 12.14 5.08 -11.57
N PHE A 290 13.12 5.07 -12.47
CA PHE A 290 14.18 4.05 -12.49
C PHE A 290 15.15 4.21 -11.31
N SER A 291 15.54 5.44 -10.98
CA SER A 291 16.32 5.73 -9.78
C SER A 291 15.57 5.26 -8.52
N ARG A 292 14.24 5.41 -8.50
CA ARG A 292 13.39 4.93 -7.42
C ARG A 292 13.40 3.40 -7.34
N LEU A 293 13.22 2.70 -8.45
CA LEU A 293 13.30 1.24 -8.52
C LEU A 293 14.65 0.72 -8.02
N LEU A 294 15.76 1.33 -8.46
CA LEU A 294 17.10 1.00 -7.98
C LEU A 294 17.23 1.16 -6.46
N SER A 295 16.64 2.20 -5.89
CA SER A 295 16.68 2.44 -4.44
C SER A 295 15.87 1.43 -3.63
N LEU A 296 14.83 0.84 -4.21
CA LEU A 296 13.97 -0.16 -3.59
C LEU A 296 14.51 -1.60 -3.73
N LEU A 297 15.52 -1.79 -4.58
CA LEU A 297 16.03 -3.11 -4.91
C LEU A 297 16.80 -3.71 -3.72
N GLY A 298 16.38 -4.88 -3.29
CA GLY A 298 17.08 -5.67 -2.27
C GLY A 298 18.37 -6.30 -2.79
N ASN A 299 19.16 -6.87 -1.89
CA ASN A 299 20.44 -7.54 -2.23
C ASN A 299 20.26 -8.76 -3.15
N ASP A 300 19.08 -9.32 -3.22
CA ASP A 300 18.70 -10.47 -4.03
C ASP A 300 17.95 -10.09 -5.31
N SER A 301 18.09 -8.83 -5.73
CA SER A 301 17.41 -8.28 -6.92
C SER A 301 15.88 -8.34 -6.85
N ARG A 302 15.31 -8.26 -5.64
CA ARG A 302 13.86 -8.19 -5.46
C ARG A 302 13.42 -6.86 -4.87
N ILE A 303 12.36 -6.30 -5.42
CA ILE A 303 11.65 -5.15 -4.83
C ILE A 303 10.54 -5.70 -3.95
N ARG A 304 10.53 -5.26 -2.68
CA ARG A 304 9.62 -5.73 -1.64
C ARG A 304 8.84 -4.59 -0.99
N GLY A 305 7.74 -4.93 -0.30
CA GLY A 305 6.99 -3.97 0.49
C GLY A 305 6.15 -3.01 -0.36
N LEU A 306 5.78 -3.41 -1.57
CA LEU A 306 5.02 -2.57 -2.50
C LEU A 306 3.54 -2.47 -2.16
N TRP A 307 2.97 -3.38 -1.36
CA TRP A 307 1.53 -3.49 -1.16
C TRP A 307 1.09 -2.96 0.20
N GLU A 308 0.16 -2.02 0.20
CA GLU A 308 -0.55 -1.52 1.38
C GLU A 308 -1.94 -2.15 1.44
N TYR A 309 -2.17 -2.99 2.44
CA TYR A 309 -3.46 -3.59 2.71
C TYR A 309 -4.49 -2.52 3.08
N HIS A 310 -5.70 -2.58 2.51
CA HIS A 310 -6.72 -1.53 2.66
C HIS A 310 -6.15 -0.13 2.36
N GLY A 311 -5.40 -0.02 1.27
CA GLY A 311 -4.80 1.25 0.84
C GLY A 311 -5.84 2.30 0.44
N ASP A 312 -7.05 1.86 0.11
CA ASP A 312 -8.23 2.69 -0.11
C ASP A 312 -9.47 2.16 0.62
N VAL A 313 -10.59 2.87 0.49
CA VAL A 313 -11.84 2.58 1.21
C VAL A 313 -12.55 1.34 0.68
N SER A 314 -12.30 0.92 -0.57
CA SER A 314 -12.88 -0.33 -1.13
C SER A 314 -12.30 -1.59 -0.48
N GLY A 315 -11.20 -1.44 0.25
CA GLY A 315 -10.41 -2.54 0.80
C GLY A 315 -9.34 -3.05 -0.14
N SER A 316 -9.14 -2.39 -1.29
CA SER A 316 -8.13 -2.77 -2.27
C SER A 316 -6.72 -2.50 -1.75
N CYS A 317 -5.77 -3.35 -2.15
CA CYS A 317 -4.36 -3.08 -1.93
C CYS A 317 -3.90 -1.92 -2.80
N ARG A 318 -3.17 -0.98 -2.18
CA ARG A 318 -2.56 0.14 -2.89
C ARG A 318 -1.06 -0.10 -3.06
N ILE A 319 -0.52 0.32 -4.19
CA ILE A 319 0.92 0.30 -4.40
C ILE A 319 1.60 1.41 -3.60
N LYS A 320 2.70 1.07 -2.93
CA LYS A 320 3.57 2.01 -2.20
C LYS A 320 4.84 2.27 -3.01
N TYR A 321 5.44 3.42 -2.82
CA TYR A 321 6.76 3.81 -3.33
C TYR A 321 6.87 4.04 -4.84
N LEU A 322 5.96 3.52 -5.64
CA LEU A 322 5.88 3.74 -7.08
C LEU A 322 4.71 4.69 -7.39
N SER A 323 4.77 5.35 -8.54
CA SER A 323 3.68 6.21 -9.01
C SER A 323 2.48 5.38 -9.45
N ASP A 324 2.77 4.28 -10.16
CA ASP A 324 1.80 3.32 -10.67
C ASP A 324 2.48 1.95 -10.82
N ILE A 325 1.67 0.90 -11.05
CA ILE A 325 2.13 -0.45 -11.34
C ILE A 325 2.86 -0.50 -12.70
N THR A 326 2.50 0.36 -13.64
CA THR A 326 3.15 0.51 -14.96
C THR A 326 4.62 0.89 -14.85
N ASP A 327 5.10 1.38 -13.70
CA ASP A 327 6.52 1.58 -13.45
C ASP A 327 7.34 0.29 -13.54
N LEU A 328 6.68 -0.88 -13.45
CA LEU A 328 7.28 -2.22 -13.52
C LEU A 328 7.21 -2.83 -14.94
N ASP A 329 6.48 -2.22 -15.87
CA ASP A 329 6.27 -2.76 -17.22
C ASP A 329 7.59 -2.99 -17.96
N GLY A 330 7.75 -4.20 -18.51
CA GLY A 330 8.94 -4.62 -19.24
C GLY A 330 10.20 -4.82 -18.38
N LEU A 331 10.10 -4.65 -17.05
CA LEU A 331 11.22 -4.83 -16.12
C LEU A 331 11.10 -6.09 -15.28
N MET A 332 9.87 -6.58 -15.04
CA MET A 332 9.63 -7.78 -14.26
C MET A 332 10.06 -9.02 -15.04
N GLU A 333 10.82 -9.87 -14.39
CA GLU A 333 11.23 -11.17 -14.92
C GLU A 333 11.12 -12.22 -13.80
N PRO A 334 10.88 -13.50 -14.12
CA PRO A 334 10.98 -14.56 -13.12
C PRO A 334 12.45 -14.81 -12.76
N GLY A 335 12.69 -15.22 -11.53
CA GLY A 335 14.01 -15.65 -11.09
C GLY A 335 14.51 -16.86 -11.90
N ARG A 336 15.80 -17.22 -11.70
CA ARG A 336 16.38 -18.38 -12.39
C ARG A 336 15.55 -19.64 -12.08
N ASP A 337 15.26 -20.43 -13.12
CA ASP A 337 14.49 -21.67 -13.03
C ASP A 337 13.03 -21.47 -12.54
N HIS A 338 12.50 -20.26 -12.65
CA HIS A 338 11.12 -19.90 -12.38
C HIS A 338 10.40 -19.41 -13.62
N VAL A 339 9.08 -19.41 -13.56
CA VAL A 339 8.18 -18.91 -14.60
C VAL A 339 7.10 -18.05 -13.95
N PHE A 340 6.65 -17.00 -14.67
CA PHE A 340 5.43 -16.30 -14.30
C PHE A 340 4.21 -17.05 -14.83
N ARG A 341 3.27 -17.34 -13.93
CA ARG A 341 1.90 -17.73 -14.28
C ARG A 341 0.99 -16.57 -13.96
N ILE A 342 0.21 -16.16 -14.94
CA ILE A 342 -0.68 -15.00 -14.84
C ILE A 342 -2.11 -15.50 -14.88
N CYS A 343 -2.86 -15.23 -13.82
CA CYS A 343 -4.31 -15.36 -13.79
C CYS A 343 -4.92 -14.02 -14.18
N ARG A 344 -5.53 -13.94 -15.36
CA ARG A 344 -6.13 -12.71 -15.89
C ARG A 344 -7.66 -12.79 -15.84
N PHE A 345 -8.29 -11.68 -15.49
CA PHE A 345 -9.75 -11.52 -15.38
C PHE A 345 -10.26 -10.49 -16.42
N PRO A 346 -10.41 -10.87 -17.71
CA PRO A 346 -10.71 -9.92 -18.79
C PRO A 346 -12.06 -9.22 -18.62
N ASP A 347 -13.05 -9.87 -18.02
CA ASP A 347 -14.44 -9.41 -17.94
C ASP A 347 -14.84 -8.92 -16.53
N LEU A 348 -13.91 -8.77 -15.61
CA LEU A 348 -14.22 -8.50 -14.21
C LEU A 348 -14.97 -7.18 -14.00
N LYS A 349 -14.74 -6.14 -14.82
CA LYS A 349 -15.43 -4.85 -14.70
C LYS A 349 -16.84 -4.80 -15.28
N HIS A 350 -17.19 -5.63 -16.25
CA HIS A 350 -18.36 -5.39 -17.09
C HIS A 350 -19.62 -6.21 -16.74
N GLY A 351 -19.67 -6.97 -15.69
CA GLY A 351 -20.84 -7.79 -15.42
C GLY A 351 -21.04 -8.22 -13.97
N ILE A 352 -20.01 -8.09 -13.14
CA ILE A 352 -20.05 -8.62 -11.77
C ILE A 352 -21.13 -7.94 -10.94
N PHE A 353 -21.21 -6.60 -11.00
CA PHE A 353 -22.15 -5.88 -10.14
C PHE A 353 -23.61 -6.23 -10.43
N SER A 354 -23.99 -6.27 -11.73
CA SER A 354 -25.39 -6.57 -12.10
C SER A 354 -25.80 -7.98 -11.70
N ASN A 355 -24.93 -8.94 -11.95
CA ASN A 355 -25.19 -10.34 -11.71
C ASN A 355 -25.13 -10.69 -10.22
N VAL A 356 -24.15 -10.16 -9.50
CA VAL A 356 -23.94 -10.42 -8.07
C VAL A 356 -25.00 -9.72 -7.22
N MET A 357 -25.49 -8.56 -7.67
CA MET A 357 -26.47 -7.75 -6.94
C MET A 357 -27.92 -8.09 -7.28
N ASP A 358 -28.15 -9.01 -8.23
CA ASP A 358 -29.49 -9.33 -8.75
C ASP A 358 -30.26 -8.04 -9.16
N CYS A 359 -29.53 -7.07 -9.73
CA CYS A 359 -30.04 -5.77 -10.11
C CYS A 359 -29.81 -5.57 -11.61
N PRO A 360 -30.83 -5.55 -12.46
CA PRO A 360 -30.64 -5.36 -13.89
C PRO A 360 -30.04 -4.00 -14.18
N ILE A 361 -28.79 -3.99 -14.68
CA ILE A 361 -28.09 -2.75 -15.10
C ILE A 361 -28.65 -2.26 -16.44
N GLN A 362 -29.84 -1.77 -16.45
CA GLN A 362 -30.29 -0.94 -17.57
C GLN A 362 -29.95 0.54 -17.37
N ASN A 363 -29.58 0.97 -16.15
CA ASN A 363 -29.25 2.35 -15.87
C ASN A 363 -28.42 2.51 -14.57
N GLN A 364 -27.10 2.59 -14.69
CA GLN A 364 -26.16 2.82 -13.57
C GLN A 364 -26.54 4.06 -12.73
N LEU A 365 -27.06 5.12 -13.35
CA LEU A 365 -27.54 6.31 -12.65
C LEU A 365 -28.71 6.02 -11.70
N MET A 366 -29.62 5.12 -12.09
CA MET A 366 -30.73 4.71 -11.21
C MET A 366 -30.25 3.86 -10.05
N VAL A 367 -29.34 2.94 -10.29
CA VAL A 367 -28.75 2.10 -9.23
C VAL A 367 -28.01 2.97 -8.21
N GLY A 368 -27.19 3.91 -8.66
CA GLY A 368 -26.49 4.84 -7.79
C GLY A 368 -27.43 5.70 -6.95
N ARG A 369 -28.52 6.22 -7.54
CA ARG A 369 -29.54 6.98 -6.80
C ARG A 369 -30.21 6.13 -5.72
N ASN A 370 -30.58 4.91 -6.06
CA ASN A 370 -31.19 3.97 -5.11
C ASN A 370 -30.24 3.64 -3.95
N LEU A 371 -28.98 3.37 -4.24
CA LEU A 371 -27.96 3.12 -3.21
C LEU A 371 -27.83 4.29 -2.25
N LYS A 372 -27.76 5.53 -2.78
CA LYS A 372 -27.71 6.73 -1.94
C LYS A 372 -28.93 6.86 -1.03
N GLU A 373 -30.14 6.58 -1.54
CA GLU A 373 -31.37 6.62 -0.74
C GLU A 373 -31.41 5.51 0.34
N TYR A 374 -30.88 4.31 0.06
CA TYR A 374 -30.73 3.26 1.08
C TYR A 374 -29.73 3.65 2.17
N CYS A 375 -28.62 4.29 1.82
CA CYS A 375 -27.67 4.84 2.79
C CYS A 375 -28.32 5.90 3.68
N LYS A 376 -29.07 6.84 3.11
CA LYS A 376 -29.83 7.85 3.87
C LYS A 376 -30.83 7.20 4.83
N LYS A 377 -31.60 6.21 4.36
CA LYS A 377 -32.56 5.48 5.21
C LYS A 377 -31.86 4.79 6.38
N ALA A 378 -30.71 4.19 6.15
CA ALA A 378 -29.92 3.54 7.20
C ALA A 378 -29.44 4.56 8.24
N ILE A 379 -28.94 5.73 7.81
CA ILE A 379 -28.47 6.80 8.71
C ILE A 379 -29.62 7.39 9.54
N LEU A 380 -30.79 7.61 8.91
CA LEU A 380 -31.96 8.16 9.60
C LEU A 380 -32.63 7.17 10.54
N LYS A 381 -32.37 5.86 10.39
CA LYS A 381 -32.91 4.80 11.25
C LYS A 381 -31.78 3.87 11.74
N PRO A 382 -30.94 4.33 12.68
CA PRO A 382 -29.83 3.55 13.19
C PRO A 382 -30.28 2.17 13.70
N GLY A 383 -29.47 1.14 13.42
CA GLY A 383 -29.75 -0.24 13.81
C GLY A 383 -30.72 -1.01 12.90
N VAL A 384 -31.32 -0.34 11.90
CA VAL A 384 -32.16 -1.01 10.89
C VAL A 384 -31.31 -1.35 9.67
N THR A 385 -31.41 -2.60 9.19
CA THR A 385 -30.74 -3.04 7.96
C THR A 385 -31.67 -2.78 6.75
N SER A 386 -31.15 -2.09 5.76
CA SER A 386 -31.77 -1.92 4.44
C SER A 386 -31.13 -2.90 3.45
N TYR A 387 -31.89 -3.35 2.46
CA TYR A 387 -31.45 -4.30 1.45
C TYR A 387 -31.50 -3.67 0.06
N CYS A 388 -30.45 -3.87 -0.73
CA CYS A 388 -30.41 -3.52 -2.14
C CYS A 388 -29.85 -4.74 -2.91
N GLY A 389 -30.78 -5.58 -3.46
CA GLY A 389 -30.40 -6.92 -3.93
C GLY A 389 -29.72 -7.71 -2.80
N ASN A 390 -28.58 -8.30 -3.07
CA ASN A 390 -27.80 -9.07 -2.10
C ASN A 390 -26.98 -8.22 -1.12
N LEU A 391 -26.97 -6.90 -1.29
CA LEU A 391 -26.25 -5.97 -0.42
C LEU A 391 -27.08 -5.63 0.82
N LYS A 392 -26.47 -5.70 2.01
CA LYS A 392 -27.08 -5.24 3.26
C LYS A 392 -26.41 -3.93 3.68
N ILE A 393 -27.22 -2.93 4.00
CA ILE A 393 -26.76 -1.59 4.39
C ILE A 393 -27.31 -1.27 5.77
N SER A 394 -26.44 -0.94 6.71
CA SER A 394 -26.82 -0.57 8.07
C SER A 394 -25.94 0.57 8.60
N TYR A 395 -26.43 1.30 9.61
CA TYR A 395 -25.66 2.33 10.28
C TYR A 395 -25.66 2.07 11.79
N PHE A 396 -24.48 2.11 12.39
CA PHE A 396 -24.31 1.98 13.83
C PHE A 396 -23.06 2.74 14.31
N GLY A 397 -23.19 3.41 15.44
CA GLY A 397 -22.14 4.27 15.96
C GLY A 397 -21.71 5.31 14.93
N ASP A 398 -20.44 5.28 14.53
CA ASP A 398 -19.85 6.20 13.54
C ASP A 398 -19.70 5.56 12.15
N PHE A 399 -20.36 4.42 11.87
CA PHE A 399 -20.09 3.66 10.66
C PHE A 399 -21.34 3.38 9.83
N LEU A 400 -21.27 3.71 8.53
CA LEU A 400 -22.16 3.15 7.53
C LEU A 400 -21.53 1.86 7.01
N LYS A 401 -22.19 0.74 7.25
CA LYS A 401 -21.72 -0.60 6.96
C LYS A 401 -22.43 -1.16 5.74
N PHE A 402 -21.68 -1.74 4.83
CA PHE A 402 -22.15 -2.58 3.74
C PHE A 402 -21.67 -4.01 3.98
N VAL A 403 -22.57 -5.00 3.90
CA VAL A 403 -22.18 -6.41 3.84
C VAL A 403 -22.24 -6.84 2.39
N LEU A 404 -21.07 -7.15 1.82
CA LEU A 404 -20.91 -7.53 0.42
C LEU A 404 -21.42 -8.97 0.19
N PRO A 405 -21.68 -9.37 -1.06
CA PRO A 405 -22.09 -10.74 -1.39
C PRO A 405 -21.10 -11.83 -0.96
N SER A 406 -19.81 -11.51 -0.92
CA SER A 406 -18.74 -12.36 -0.36
C SER A 406 -18.87 -12.61 1.16
N GLY A 407 -19.73 -11.83 1.84
CA GLY A 407 -19.85 -11.81 3.29
C GLY A 407 -18.88 -10.82 3.96
N ARG A 408 -18.02 -10.15 3.20
CA ARG A 408 -17.11 -9.11 3.72
C ARG A 408 -17.87 -7.86 4.11
N ASP A 409 -17.47 -7.24 5.21
CA ASP A 409 -17.95 -5.94 5.65
C ASP A 409 -17.11 -4.81 5.05
N LEU A 410 -17.76 -3.79 4.53
CA LEU A 410 -17.15 -2.53 4.08
C LEU A 410 -17.69 -1.38 4.92
N TYR A 411 -16.84 -0.47 5.35
CA TYR A 411 -17.22 0.62 6.25
C TYR A 411 -16.89 1.98 5.67
N LEU A 412 -17.86 2.91 5.75
CA LEU A 412 -17.63 4.35 5.58
C LEU A 412 -17.70 5.02 6.94
N TYR A 413 -16.67 5.80 7.27
CA TYR A 413 -16.51 6.41 8.58
C TYR A 413 -17.16 7.78 8.67
N LYS A 414 -17.85 8.05 9.79
CA LYS A 414 -18.59 9.29 10.10
C LYS A 414 -19.45 9.79 8.94
N PRO A 415 -20.43 8.99 8.48
CA PRO A 415 -21.39 9.46 7.50
C PRO A 415 -22.30 10.52 8.12
N GLU A 416 -22.51 11.62 7.41
CA GLU A 416 -23.40 12.71 7.80
C GLU A 416 -24.31 13.13 6.65
N LEU A 417 -25.53 13.52 7.01
CA LEU A 417 -26.48 14.15 6.08
C LEU A 417 -26.58 15.63 6.43
N ASP A 418 -26.37 16.49 5.45
CA ASP A 418 -26.62 17.92 5.61
C ASP A 418 -28.14 18.25 5.53
N ASN A 419 -28.48 19.53 5.72
CA ASN A 419 -29.87 20.00 5.67
C ASN A 419 -30.54 19.79 4.30
N SER A 420 -29.77 19.62 3.23
CA SER A 420 -30.24 19.30 1.88
C SER A 420 -30.38 17.81 1.62
N GLY A 421 -29.99 16.97 2.58
CA GLY A 421 -29.94 15.51 2.46
C GLY A 421 -28.76 15.04 1.63
N GLN A 422 -27.69 15.83 1.49
CA GLN A 422 -26.45 15.41 0.85
C GLN A 422 -25.64 14.57 1.83
N LEU A 423 -25.17 13.42 1.36
CA LEU A 423 -24.36 12.48 2.14
C LEU A 423 -22.89 12.86 2.03
N SER A 424 -22.19 12.88 3.16
CA SER A 424 -20.74 13.05 3.24
C SER A 424 -20.12 12.06 4.22
N CYS A 425 -18.86 11.72 4.03
CA CYS A 425 -18.07 10.87 4.94
C CYS A 425 -16.67 11.46 5.15
N LEU A 426 -15.98 10.95 6.18
CA LEU A 426 -14.62 11.35 6.49
C LEU A 426 -13.63 10.40 5.80
N PHE A 427 -12.70 10.97 5.02
CA PHE A 427 -11.68 10.21 4.28
C PHE A 427 -10.28 10.75 4.53
N LYS A 428 -9.28 9.89 4.36
CA LYS A 428 -7.88 10.29 4.27
C LYS A 428 -7.58 10.76 2.85
N TYR A 429 -7.15 12.00 2.70
CA TYR A 429 -6.64 12.55 1.45
C TYR A 429 -5.29 13.21 1.69
N ASN A 430 -4.23 12.76 1.01
CA ASN A 430 -2.86 13.29 1.17
C ASN A 430 -2.40 13.42 2.64
N ARG A 431 -2.67 12.42 3.48
CA ARG A 431 -2.38 12.39 4.92
C ARG A 431 -3.19 13.37 5.79
N ILE A 432 -4.18 14.04 5.22
CA ILE A 432 -5.08 14.94 5.93
C ILE A 432 -6.48 14.32 5.93
N MET A 433 -7.18 14.49 7.04
CA MET A 433 -8.58 14.09 7.16
C MET A 433 -9.46 15.13 6.49
N GLN A 434 -10.28 14.71 5.55
CA GLN A 434 -11.20 15.58 4.85
C GLN A 434 -12.59 14.96 4.79
N ARG A 435 -13.61 15.78 5.09
CA ARG A 435 -14.98 15.42 4.83
C ARG A 435 -15.26 15.63 3.33
N LYS A 436 -15.74 14.58 2.68
CA LYS A 436 -16.04 14.59 1.24
C LYS A 436 -17.49 14.19 1.01
N GLU A 437 -18.17 14.94 0.17
CA GLU A 437 -19.49 14.56 -0.33
C GLU A 437 -19.41 13.31 -1.20
N ILE A 438 -20.39 12.42 -1.03
CA ILE A 438 -20.48 11.16 -1.76
C ILE A 438 -21.73 11.15 -2.61
N SER A 439 -21.53 10.97 -3.92
CA SER A 439 -22.61 10.74 -4.88
C SER A 439 -23.02 9.26 -4.89
N GLY A 440 -24.20 8.97 -5.41
CA GLY A 440 -24.62 7.59 -5.64
C GLY A 440 -23.71 6.84 -6.63
N GLY A 441 -23.18 7.55 -7.64
CA GLY A 441 -22.19 7.00 -8.57
C GLY A 441 -20.87 6.62 -7.87
N TYR A 442 -20.41 7.43 -6.92
CA TYR A 442 -19.24 7.11 -6.11
C TYR A 442 -19.46 5.85 -5.26
N ILE A 443 -20.64 5.72 -4.62
CA ILE A 443 -20.97 4.52 -3.83
C ILE A 443 -20.99 3.28 -4.73
N LEU A 444 -21.58 3.38 -5.91
CA LEU A 444 -21.63 2.29 -6.88
C LEU A 444 -20.22 1.85 -7.27
N HIS A 445 -19.37 2.79 -7.70
CA HIS A 445 -17.98 2.51 -8.08
C HIS A 445 -17.17 1.88 -6.93
N LEU A 446 -17.33 2.40 -5.71
CA LEU A 446 -16.69 1.85 -4.51
C LEU A 446 -17.08 0.38 -4.28
N LEU A 447 -18.37 0.04 -4.46
CA LEU A 447 -18.86 -1.32 -4.28
C LEU A 447 -18.38 -2.25 -5.41
N GLU A 448 -18.32 -1.76 -6.65
CA GLU A 448 -17.76 -2.50 -7.78
C GLU A 448 -16.29 -2.86 -7.52
N GLU A 449 -15.47 -1.89 -7.13
CA GLU A 449 -14.08 -2.13 -6.76
C GLU A 449 -13.95 -3.11 -5.58
N ALA A 450 -14.81 -2.98 -4.58
CA ALA A 450 -14.78 -3.86 -3.43
C ALA A 450 -15.10 -5.33 -3.79
N ILE A 451 -16.07 -5.55 -4.68
CA ILE A 451 -16.44 -6.90 -5.16
C ILE A 451 -15.31 -7.49 -6.01
N VAL A 452 -14.72 -6.68 -6.92
CA VAL A 452 -13.56 -7.10 -7.72
C VAL A 452 -12.42 -7.53 -6.80
N ASN A 453 -12.14 -6.75 -5.77
CA ASN A 453 -11.10 -7.06 -4.81
C ASN A 453 -11.37 -8.40 -4.07
N ASP A 454 -12.62 -8.69 -3.72
CA ASP A 454 -12.99 -9.95 -3.09
C ASP A 454 -12.70 -11.15 -4.02
N VAL A 455 -13.00 -11.02 -5.31
CA VAL A 455 -12.67 -12.06 -6.31
C VAL A 455 -11.16 -12.30 -6.39
N VAL A 456 -10.38 -11.21 -6.47
CA VAL A 456 -8.91 -11.30 -6.53
C VAL A 456 -8.35 -11.96 -5.28
N PHE A 457 -8.80 -11.59 -4.09
CA PHE A 457 -8.31 -12.18 -2.84
C PHE A 457 -8.72 -13.64 -2.66
N ASP A 458 -9.90 -14.04 -3.13
CA ASP A 458 -10.30 -15.45 -3.13
C ASP A 458 -9.37 -16.28 -4.01
N HIS A 459 -9.03 -15.81 -5.20
CA HIS A 459 -8.07 -16.50 -6.08
C HIS A 459 -6.64 -16.47 -5.53
N LEU A 460 -6.20 -15.36 -4.93
CA LEU A 460 -4.92 -15.31 -4.21
C LEU A 460 -4.85 -16.34 -3.09
N THR A 461 -5.96 -16.51 -2.37
CA THR A 461 -6.09 -17.51 -1.31
C THR A 461 -5.97 -18.93 -1.87
N LEU A 462 -6.70 -19.24 -2.94
CA LEU A 462 -6.65 -20.54 -3.61
C LEU A 462 -5.25 -20.85 -4.13
N LEU A 463 -4.62 -19.91 -4.81
CA LEU A 463 -3.25 -20.07 -5.33
C LEU A 463 -2.26 -20.37 -4.21
N ARG A 464 -2.29 -19.61 -3.11
CA ARG A 464 -1.41 -19.85 -1.97
C ARG A 464 -1.66 -21.18 -1.25
N GLN A 465 -2.92 -21.60 -1.12
CA GLN A 465 -3.26 -22.89 -0.54
C GLN A 465 -2.76 -24.07 -1.39
N ASN A 466 -2.59 -23.85 -2.68
CA ASN A 466 -2.04 -24.80 -3.64
C ASN A 466 -0.54 -24.56 -3.94
N PHE A 467 0.17 -23.87 -3.02
CA PHE A 467 1.62 -23.64 -3.03
C PHE A 467 2.17 -22.75 -4.13
N PHE A 468 1.32 -22.04 -4.85
CA PHE A 468 1.76 -20.97 -5.76
C PHE A 468 2.23 -19.74 -4.96
N THR A 469 3.15 -18.98 -5.56
CA THR A 469 3.84 -17.85 -4.93
C THR A 469 3.40 -16.52 -5.57
N PRO A 470 2.29 -15.90 -5.14
CA PRO A 470 1.89 -14.60 -5.66
C PRO A 470 2.96 -13.53 -5.37
N VAL A 471 3.29 -12.74 -6.38
CA VAL A 471 4.24 -11.61 -6.29
C VAL A 471 3.60 -10.29 -6.65
N LEU A 472 2.51 -10.31 -7.45
CA LEU A 472 1.77 -9.15 -7.88
C LEU A 472 0.28 -9.47 -7.97
N ALA A 473 -0.57 -8.51 -7.58
CA ALA A 473 -2.01 -8.57 -7.83
C ALA A 473 -2.53 -7.17 -8.17
N THR A 474 -3.32 -7.09 -9.23
CA THR A 474 -4.09 -5.91 -9.64
C THR A 474 -5.57 -6.25 -9.63
N SER A 475 -6.45 -5.32 -10.02
CA SER A 475 -7.87 -5.62 -10.23
C SER A 475 -8.14 -6.60 -11.39
N PHE A 476 -7.13 -6.93 -12.20
CA PHE A 476 -7.30 -7.75 -13.40
C PHE A 476 -6.36 -8.93 -13.49
N ASP A 477 -5.19 -8.83 -12.87
CA ASP A 477 -4.15 -9.84 -12.97
C ASP A 477 -3.67 -10.27 -11.58
N ILE A 478 -3.41 -11.57 -11.43
CA ILE A 478 -2.57 -12.11 -10.37
C ILE A 478 -1.36 -12.75 -11.05
N VAL A 479 -0.17 -12.35 -10.64
CA VAL A 479 1.09 -12.95 -11.12
C VAL A 479 1.69 -13.79 -10.01
N THR A 480 1.97 -15.05 -10.30
CA THR A 480 2.78 -15.92 -9.44
C THR A 480 4.15 -16.16 -10.07
N GLU A 481 5.15 -16.36 -9.22
CA GLU A 481 6.51 -16.73 -9.62
C GLU A 481 6.85 -18.08 -9.01
N ASP A 482 6.84 -19.13 -9.83
CA ASP A 482 6.95 -20.49 -9.35
C ASP A 482 8.00 -21.27 -10.13
N PRO A 483 8.59 -22.35 -9.55
CA PRO A 483 9.51 -23.22 -10.26
C PRO A 483 8.88 -23.79 -11.55
N ILE A 484 9.72 -24.00 -12.55
CA ILE A 484 9.33 -24.69 -13.79
C ILE A 484 9.13 -26.17 -13.47
N LEU A 485 7.88 -26.63 -13.47
CA LEU A 485 7.50 -28.01 -13.19
C LEU A 485 6.71 -28.59 -14.36
N ASN A 486 6.93 -29.85 -14.69
CA ASN A 486 6.05 -30.60 -15.58
C ASN A 486 4.64 -30.63 -14.96
N GLU A 487 3.60 -30.42 -15.73
CA GLU A 487 2.18 -30.36 -15.28
C GLU A 487 1.82 -29.14 -14.40
N GLY A 488 2.78 -28.25 -14.08
CA GLY A 488 2.51 -27.07 -13.23
C GLY A 488 1.49 -26.11 -13.85
N ASP A 489 1.43 -26.05 -15.15
CA ASP A 489 0.53 -25.14 -15.88
C ASP A 489 -0.90 -25.66 -15.92
N GLU A 490 -1.11 -26.96 -16.12
CA GLU A 490 -2.42 -27.60 -16.04
C GLU A 490 -2.98 -27.48 -14.62
N PHE A 491 -2.17 -27.75 -13.63
CA PHE A 491 -2.56 -27.61 -12.23
C PHE A 491 -2.92 -26.15 -11.88
N PHE A 492 -2.16 -25.17 -12.36
CA PHE A 492 -2.48 -23.75 -12.17
C PHE A 492 -3.83 -23.41 -12.79
N GLN A 493 -4.08 -23.88 -14.03
CA GLN A 493 -5.36 -23.66 -14.73
C GLN A 493 -6.54 -24.28 -13.95
N ASP A 494 -6.38 -25.47 -13.40
CA ASP A 494 -7.39 -26.11 -12.57
C ASP A 494 -7.71 -25.29 -11.33
N VAL A 495 -6.68 -24.79 -10.65
CA VAL A 495 -6.84 -23.96 -9.44
C VAL A 495 -7.57 -22.66 -9.75
N ILE A 496 -7.18 -21.92 -10.79
CA ILE A 496 -7.83 -20.63 -11.12
C ILE A 496 -9.24 -20.80 -11.68
N SER A 497 -9.57 -21.96 -12.24
CA SER A 497 -10.93 -22.26 -12.73
C SER A 497 -11.95 -22.48 -11.61
N SER A 498 -11.49 -22.58 -10.37
CA SER A 498 -12.36 -22.71 -9.20
C SER A 498 -13.03 -21.37 -8.87
N VAL A 499 -14.34 -21.29 -9.09
CA VAL A 499 -15.11 -20.07 -8.83
C VAL A 499 -15.58 -20.04 -7.35
N PRO A 500 -15.38 -18.92 -6.63
CA PRO A 500 -15.90 -18.76 -5.27
C PRO A 500 -17.40 -19.03 -5.18
N SER A 501 -17.84 -19.69 -4.11
CA SER A 501 -19.24 -20.13 -3.96
C SER A 501 -20.28 -19.00 -4.02
N TRP A 502 -19.91 -17.80 -3.58
CA TRP A 502 -20.78 -16.62 -3.61
C TRP A 502 -20.92 -16.01 -5.03
N LEU A 503 -20.08 -16.44 -5.99
CA LEU A 503 -20.12 -16.05 -7.41
C LEU A 503 -20.88 -17.06 -8.29
N HIS A 504 -21.48 -18.12 -7.75
CA HIS A 504 -22.20 -19.12 -8.53
C HIS A 504 -23.25 -18.48 -9.43
N GLY A 505 -23.23 -18.85 -10.72
CA GLY A 505 -24.11 -18.30 -11.75
C GLY A 505 -23.54 -17.10 -12.50
N ASN A 506 -22.35 -16.59 -12.13
CA ASN A 506 -21.69 -15.48 -12.78
C ASN A 506 -20.51 -15.97 -13.62
N SER A 507 -20.38 -15.45 -14.82
CA SER A 507 -19.31 -15.81 -15.77
C SER A 507 -18.02 -15.04 -15.45
N VAL A 508 -17.39 -15.32 -14.31
CA VAL A 508 -16.00 -14.93 -14.09
C VAL A 508 -15.17 -16.10 -14.59
N SER A 509 -14.60 -15.97 -15.76
CA SER A 509 -13.73 -16.98 -16.36
C SER A 509 -12.30 -16.44 -16.39
N PRO A 510 -11.48 -16.71 -15.37
CA PRO A 510 -10.09 -16.35 -15.43
C PRO A 510 -9.37 -17.12 -16.53
N VAL A 511 -8.45 -16.45 -17.20
CA VAL A 511 -7.62 -17.03 -18.27
C VAL A 511 -6.18 -17.10 -17.77
N MET A 512 -5.54 -18.24 -17.99
CA MET A 512 -4.12 -18.38 -17.74
C MET A 512 -3.32 -17.84 -18.93
N CYS A 513 -2.31 -17.05 -18.62
CA CYS A 513 -1.26 -16.64 -19.56
C CYS A 513 0.11 -17.04 -18.98
N LEU A 514 0.97 -17.61 -19.83
CA LEU A 514 2.38 -17.82 -19.51
C LEU A 514 3.19 -16.69 -20.11
N SER A 515 4.08 -16.11 -19.34
CA SER A 515 4.96 -15.06 -19.86
C SER A 515 6.33 -15.10 -19.19
N SER A 516 7.36 -14.74 -19.97
CA SER A 516 8.70 -14.44 -19.46
C SER A 516 8.82 -13.01 -18.94
N THR A 517 7.84 -12.15 -19.24
CA THR A 517 7.77 -10.75 -18.76
C THR A 517 6.32 -10.38 -18.52
N TRP A 518 6.09 -9.45 -17.62
CA TRP A 518 4.75 -8.92 -17.36
C TRP A 518 4.64 -7.47 -17.87
N ASN A 519 3.51 -7.14 -18.49
CA ASN A 519 3.11 -5.79 -18.89
C ASN A 519 1.66 -5.56 -18.53
N SER A 520 1.34 -4.40 -17.99
CA SER A 520 -0.01 -4.02 -17.55
C SER A 520 -1.03 -3.87 -18.69
N GLU A 521 -0.56 -3.63 -19.92
CA GLU A 521 -1.39 -3.42 -21.11
C GLU A 521 -1.50 -4.65 -22.05
N SER A 522 -0.84 -5.76 -21.71
CA SER A 522 -0.77 -6.94 -22.59
C SER A 522 -2.01 -7.86 -22.51
#